data_033797489d7f83c37d543f4dac677a5c
#
_entry.id   033797489d7f83c37d543f4dac677a5c
#
_cell.length_a   1.000
_cell.length_b   1.000
_cell.length_c   1.000
_cell.angle_alpha   90.00
_cell.angle_beta   90.00
_cell.angle_gamma   90.00
#
_symmetry.space_group_name_H-M   'P 1'
#
loop_
_entity.id
_entity.type
_entity.pdbx_description
1 polymer ?
#
loop_
_entity_poly.entity_id
_entity_poly.type
_entity_poly.pdbx_seq_one_letter_code
_entity_poly.pdbx_strand_id
1 'polypeptide(L)'
;INCEVSEITQKIIEASDNPIKVDKFTDFSDYNTTEANLDKIPILTHYKRDGGKYITAGVVFARDPETGIQNASIHRMLVLDDKRLVIRIVPRNLYTYFQKAQKLGKDLEIAIAIGMDPAILLASTTSIPIDYNEMDVANAFKNGELTLIKCGDLEVPQADIILEGKISVSET
;
A
#
# COMPACT_ATOMS: atom_id res chain seq x y z
N ILE A 1 -1.23 -3.93 -17.97
CA ILE A 1 -2.51 -3.90 -18.69
C ILE A 1 -2.18 -3.97 -20.18
N ASN A 2 -2.50 -5.09 -20.82
CA ASN A 2 -2.20 -5.30 -22.23
C ASN A 2 -3.39 -4.81 -23.07
N CYS A 3 -3.46 -3.49 -23.39
CA CYS A 3 -4.54 -2.88 -24.15
C CYS A 3 -4.07 -1.58 -24.82
N GLU A 4 -4.85 -1.11 -25.79
CA GLU A 4 -4.65 0.20 -26.39
C GLU A 4 -4.98 1.32 -25.39
N VAL A 5 -4.34 2.50 -25.55
CA VAL A 5 -4.53 3.65 -24.64
C VAL A 5 -6.00 4.06 -24.56
N SER A 6 -6.75 3.97 -25.67
CA SER A 6 -8.19 4.25 -25.74
C SER A 6 -9.07 3.32 -24.90
N GLU A 7 -8.58 2.13 -24.55
CA GLU A 7 -9.30 1.09 -23.80
C GLU A 7 -9.02 1.13 -22.29
N ILE A 8 -8.02 1.90 -21.85
CA ILE A 8 -7.57 1.90 -20.43
C ILE A 8 -8.74 2.21 -19.50
N THR A 9 -9.51 3.26 -19.77
CA THR A 9 -10.63 3.66 -18.93
C THR A 9 -11.68 2.56 -18.82
N GLN A 10 -12.02 1.93 -19.93
CA GLN A 10 -13.00 0.83 -19.94
C GLN A 10 -12.49 -0.36 -19.13
N LYS A 11 -11.21 -0.71 -19.25
CA LYS A 11 -10.60 -1.80 -18.47
C LYS A 11 -10.54 -1.51 -16.98
N ILE A 12 -10.34 -0.25 -16.58
CA ILE A 12 -10.41 0.16 -15.17
C ILE A 12 -11.83 -0.08 -14.62
N ILE A 13 -12.84 0.35 -15.36
CA ILE A 13 -14.24 0.15 -14.97
C ILE A 13 -14.56 -1.35 -14.87
N GLU A 14 -14.25 -2.12 -15.88
CA GLU A 14 -14.49 -3.57 -15.91
C GLU A 14 -13.83 -4.31 -14.76
N ALA A 15 -12.56 -3.99 -14.43
CA ALA A 15 -11.84 -4.60 -13.32
C ALA A 15 -12.41 -4.18 -11.95
N SER A 16 -12.90 -2.94 -11.84
CA SER A 16 -13.53 -2.43 -10.61
C SER A 16 -14.90 -3.05 -10.37
N ASP A 17 -15.66 -3.29 -11.44
CA ASP A 17 -16.98 -3.91 -11.39
C ASP A 17 -16.91 -5.44 -11.21
N ASN A 18 -15.80 -6.06 -11.67
CA ASN A 18 -15.58 -7.50 -11.64
C ASN A 18 -14.20 -7.83 -11.04
N PRO A 19 -13.95 -7.51 -9.75
CA PRO A 19 -12.68 -7.84 -9.12
C PRO A 19 -12.48 -9.36 -9.03
N ILE A 20 -11.25 -9.82 -9.23
CA ILE A 20 -10.88 -11.23 -9.12
C ILE A 20 -10.12 -11.41 -7.82
N LYS A 21 -10.67 -12.22 -6.90
CA LYS A 21 -10.02 -12.50 -5.62
C LYS A 21 -8.62 -13.08 -5.82
N VAL A 22 -7.64 -12.55 -5.08
CA VAL A 22 -6.30 -13.10 -5.08
C VAL A 22 -6.27 -14.40 -4.28
N ASP A 23 -5.74 -15.47 -4.87
CA ASP A 23 -5.59 -16.78 -4.25
C ASP A 23 -4.15 -17.32 -4.31
N LYS A 24 -3.24 -16.58 -4.94
CA LYS A 24 -1.83 -16.93 -5.09
C LYS A 24 -0.96 -16.18 -4.09
N PHE A 25 -0.25 -16.92 -3.25
CA PHE A 25 0.61 -16.34 -2.21
C PHE A 25 2.00 -17.00 -2.25
N THR A 26 3.01 -16.21 -1.89
CA THR A 26 4.39 -16.66 -1.69
C THR A 26 4.93 -16.09 -0.39
N ASP A 27 6.14 -16.44 -0.03
CA ASP A 27 6.85 -15.92 1.14
C ASP A 27 7.97 -14.93 0.75
N PHE A 28 8.74 -14.51 1.73
CA PHE A 28 9.87 -13.60 1.55
C PHE A 28 11.20 -14.26 1.13
N SER A 29 11.19 -15.54 0.71
CA SER A 29 12.42 -16.30 0.41
C SER A 29 13.35 -15.61 -0.59
N ASP A 30 12.79 -14.82 -1.51
CA ASP A 30 13.52 -14.09 -2.54
C ASP A 30 13.98 -12.68 -2.11
N TYR A 31 13.66 -12.26 -0.88
CA TYR A 31 14.00 -10.94 -0.35
C TYR A 31 15.13 -10.99 0.68
N ASN A 32 16.06 -10.04 0.57
CA ASN A 32 17.03 -9.78 1.63
C ASN A 32 16.37 -8.94 2.73
N THR A 33 16.07 -9.57 3.86
CA THR A 33 15.45 -8.89 5.01
C THR A 33 16.53 -8.29 5.91
N THR A 34 16.39 -7.01 6.24
CA THR A 34 17.29 -6.31 7.16
C THR A 34 16.48 -5.41 8.08
N GLU A 35 17.08 -4.98 9.21
CA GLU A 35 16.50 -3.91 9.99
C GLU A 35 16.35 -2.64 9.15
N ALA A 36 15.17 -2.00 9.23
CA ALA A 36 14.87 -0.80 8.45
C ALA A 36 15.84 0.34 8.78
N ASN A 37 16.38 0.97 7.76
CA ASN A 37 17.18 2.18 7.86
C ASN A 37 16.89 3.07 6.64
N LEU A 38 16.09 4.12 6.86
CA LEU A 38 15.63 5.02 5.80
C LEU A 38 16.74 5.85 5.16
N ASP A 39 17.88 6.02 5.84
CA ASP A 39 19.05 6.71 5.28
C ASP A 39 19.75 5.91 4.18
N LYS A 40 19.55 4.59 4.16
CA LYS A 40 20.09 3.70 3.13
C LYS A 40 19.20 3.61 1.88
N ILE A 41 17.97 4.14 1.96
CA ILE A 41 17.03 4.13 0.84
C ILE A 41 17.19 5.44 0.05
N PRO A 42 17.20 5.42 -1.29
CA PRO A 42 17.37 6.61 -2.13
C PRO A 42 16.09 7.46 -2.17
N ILE A 43 15.70 8.01 -1.02
CA ILE A 43 14.51 8.86 -0.88
C ILE A 43 14.88 10.30 -1.25
N LEU A 44 14.09 10.92 -2.12
CA LEU A 44 14.38 12.22 -2.71
C LEU A 44 13.81 13.40 -1.90
N THR A 45 14.49 14.52 -1.92
CA THR A 45 13.91 15.85 -1.70
C THR A 45 13.49 16.39 -3.07
N HIS A 46 12.18 16.49 -3.33
CA HIS A 46 11.66 16.78 -4.67
C HIS A 46 11.81 18.25 -5.05
N TYR A 47 11.65 19.16 -4.09
CA TYR A 47 11.71 20.60 -4.30
C TYR A 47 12.56 21.30 -3.23
N LYS A 48 13.17 22.42 -3.59
CA LYS A 48 14.06 23.22 -2.71
C LYS A 48 13.39 23.67 -1.40
N ARG A 49 12.06 23.78 -1.36
CA ARG A 49 11.30 24.25 -0.20
C ARG A 49 10.56 23.11 0.52
N ASP A 50 10.80 21.86 0.14
CA ASP A 50 10.24 20.73 0.88
C ASP A 50 10.83 20.66 2.28
N GLY A 51 10.04 20.15 3.24
CA GLY A 51 10.46 19.97 4.63
C GLY A 51 11.52 18.87 4.81
N GLY A 52 11.87 18.13 3.76
CA GLY A 52 12.83 17.03 3.79
C GLY A 52 12.64 16.04 2.66
N LYS A 53 13.12 14.82 2.88
CA LYS A 53 12.96 13.70 1.95
C LYS A 53 11.55 13.12 2.04
N TYR A 54 10.91 12.83 0.90
CA TYR A 54 9.56 12.27 0.84
C TYR A 54 9.49 10.98 0.03
N ILE A 55 8.85 9.96 0.58
CA ILE A 55 8.33 8.82 -0.19
C ILE A 55 6.97 9.26 -0.76
N THR A 56 6.88 9.33 -2.09
CA THR A 56 5.69 9.82 -2.81
C THR A 56 5.02 8.75 -3.66
N ALA A 57 5.73 7.67 -3.99
CA ALA A 57 5.26 6.57 -4.84
C ALA A 57 5.07 5.25 -4.07
N GLY A 58 5.11 5.30 -2.73
CA GLY A 58 4.85 4.14 -1.90
C GLY A 58 3.35 3.89 -1.74
N VAL A 59 2.94 2.64 -1.88
CA VAL A 59 1.58 2.19 -1.53
C VAL A 59 1.60 1.66 -0.12
N VAL A 60 0.69 2.16 0.71
CA VAL A 60 0.51 1.75 2.09
C VAL A 60 -0.58 0.70 2.16
N PHE A 61 -0.25 -0.44 2.69
CA PHE A 61 -1.15 -1.55 2.98
C PHE A 61 -1.46 -1.55 4.47
N ALA A 62 -2.74 -1.67 4.81
CA ALA A 62 -3.21 -1.78 6.18
C ALA A 62 -4.46 -2.66 6.23
N ARG A 63 -4.70 -3.31 7.36
CA ARG A 63 -5.87 -4.16 7.57
C ARG A 63 -6.82 -3.52 8.57
N ASP A 64 -8.12 -3.53 8.26
CA ASP A 64 -9.16 -3.09 9.19
C ASP A 64 -9.12 -3.97 10.46
N PRO A 65 -8.88 -3.39 11.65
CA PRO A 65 -8.77 -4.19 12.87
C PRO A 65 -10.06 -4.90 13.32
N GLU A 66 -11.21 -4.53 12.75
CA GLU A 66 -12.50 -5.15 13.08
C GLU A 66 -12.96 -6.16 12.03
N THR A 67 -12.84 -5.82 10.75
CA THR A 67 -13.34 -6.67 9.64
C THR A 67 -12.27 -7.54 9.02
N GLY A 68 -11.00 -7.20 9.20
CA GLY A 68 -9.89 -7.88 8.55
C GLY A 68 -9.70 -7.55 7.06
N ILE A 69 -10.51 -6.65 6.50
CA ILE A 69 -10.40 -6.24 5.10
C ILE A 69 -9.15 -5.37 4.93
N GLN A 70 -8.33 -5.69 3.93
CA GLN A 70 -7.12 -4.95 3.64
C GLN A 70 -7.41 -3.84 2.64
N ASN A 71 -6.76 -2.69 2.86
CA ASN A 71 -6.77 -1.54 1.96
C ASN A 71 -5.36 -1.25 1.47
N ALA A 72 -5.26 -0.82 0.23
CA ALA A 72 -4.02 -0.35 -0.39
C ALA A 72 -4.22 1.07 -0.94
N SER A 73 -3.44 2.04 -0.45
CA SER A 73 -3.59 3.44 -0.83
C SER A 73 -2.29 4.22 -0.86
N ILE A 74 -2.21 5.24 -1.70
CA ILE A 74 -1.02 6.07 -1.84
C ILE A 74 -1.08 7.24 -0.86
N HIS A 75 -0.02 7.38 -0.05
CA HIS A 75 0.16 8.48 0.89
C HIS A 75 1.56 9.09 0.74
N ARG A 76 1.68 10.40 0.90
CA ARG A 76 2.98 11.04 1.02
C ARG A 76 3.52 10.85 2.44
N MET A 77 4.79 10.48 2.54
CA MET A 77 5.45 10.22 3.81
C MET A 77 6.75 11.00 3.88
N LEU A 78 6.87 11.85 4.91
CA LEU A 78 8.08 12.63 5.20
C LEU A 78 9.01 11.80 6.09
N VAL A 79 10.27 11.68 5.72
CA VAL A 79 11.30 11.04 6.55
C VAL A 79 11.67 11.97 7.70
N LEU A 80 11.55 11.52 8.93
CA LEU A 80 11.98 12.24 10.13
C LEU A 80 13.42 11.86 10.52
N ASP A 81 13.71 10.57 10.53
CA ASP A 81 15.00 10.00 10.86
C ASP A 81 15.17 8.63 10.18
N ASP A 82 16.16 7.86 10.60
CA ASP A 82 16.50 6.56 10.02
C ASP A 82 15.42 5.48 10.19
N LYS A 83 14.43 5.70 11.09
CA LYS A 83 13.37 4.72 11.43
C LYS A 83 11.95 5.28 11.40
N ARG A 84 11.78 6.60 11.34
CA ARG A 84 10.46 7.21 11.47
C ARG A 84 10.05 8.03 10.26
N LEU A 85 8.78 7.90 9.93
CA LEU A 85 8.09 8.63 8.87
C LEU A 85 6.89 9.38 9.45
N VAL A 86 6.59 10.57 8.93
CA VAL A 86 5.28 11.20 9.11
C VAL A 86 4.45 10.91 7.87
N ILE A 87 3.32 10.24 8.07
CA ILE A 87 2.35 9.95 7.03
C ILE A 87 1.19 10.96 7.08
N ARG A 88 0.81 11.52 5.94
CA ARG A 88 -0.41 12.31 5.84
C ARG A 88 -1.58 11.40 5.52
N ILE A 89 -2.43 11.17 6.52
CA ILE A 89 -3.67 10.41 6.36
C ILE A 89 -4.82 11.39 6.09
N VAL A 90 -5.56 11.16 5.01
CA VAL A 90 -6.80 11.87 4.70
C VAL A 90 -8.01 11.04 5.17
N PRO A 91 -9.19 11.66 5.45
CA PRO A 91 -10.35 10.94 5.96
C PRO A 91 -10.99 10.03 4.89
N ARG A 92 -10.36 8.86 4.69
CA ARG A 92 -10.77 7.72 3.83
C ARG A 92 -10.50 6.41 4.58
N ASN A 93 -10.38 5.28 3.88
CA ASN A 93 -10.25 3.94 4.46
C ASN A 93 -9.13 3.83 5.51
N LEU A 94 -7.90 4.24 5.18
CA LEU A 94 -6.77 4.19 6.14
C LEU A 94 -7.05 5.01 7.41
N TYR A 95 -7.71 6.18 7.29
CA TYR A 95 -8.10 6.97 8.45
C TYR A 95 -9.12 6.24 9.33
N THR A 96 -10.09 5.59 8.71
CA THR A 96 -11.10 4.79 9.42
C THR A 96 -10.44 3.64 10.17
N TYR A 97 -9.49 2.94 9.55
CA TYR A 97 -8.74 1.85 10.18
C TYR A 97 -7.89 2.35 11.35
N PHE A 98 -7.21 3.49 11.17
CA PHE A 98 -6.45 4.13 12.24
C PHE A 98 -7.35 4.53 13.42
N GLN A 99 -8.54 5.12 13.18
CA GLN A 99 -9.48 5.45 14.25
C GLN A 99 -9.99 4.20 15.00
N LYS A 100 -10.21 3.09 14.31
CA LYS A 100 -10.57 1.82 14.94
C LYS A 100 -9.43 1.26 15.79
N ALA A 101 -8.20 1.27 15.27
CA ALA A 101 -7.02 0.87 16.03
C ALA A 101 -6.84 1.73 17.28
N GLN A 102 -7.02 3.05 17.16
CA GLN A 102 -6.96 4.00 18.28
C GLN A 102 -8.01 3.68 19.37
N LYS A 103 -9.24 3.35 18.99
CA LYS A 103 -10.29 2.94 19.96
C LYS A 103 -9.93 1.63 20.68
N LEU A 104 -9.20 0.74 20.03
CA LEU A 104 -8.71 -0.51 20.58
C LEU A 104 -7.41 -0.33 21.41
N GLY A 105 -6.83 0.87 21.42
CA GLY A 105 -5.55 1.17 22.09
C GLY A 105 -4.37 0.40 21.50
N LYS A 106 -4.40 0.10 20.19
CA LYS A 106 -3.37 -0.66 19.46
C LYS A 106 -2.86 0.16 18.30
N ASP A 107 -1.55 0.09 18.05
CA ASP A 107 -0.97 0.63 16.83
C ASP A 107 -1.55 -0.10 15.60
N LEU A 108 -1.61 0.61 14.47
CA LEU A 108 -2.07 0.04 13.21
C LEU A 108 -0.87 -0.46 12.42
N GLU A 109 -0.75 -1.78 12.28
CA GLU A 109 0.29 -2.40 11.44
C GLU A 109 0.12 -2.00 9.98
N ILE A 110 1.24 -1.65 9.33
CA ILE A 110 1.28 -1.27 7.91
C ILE A 110 2.47 -1.89 7.21
N ALA A 111 2.33 -2.04 5.90
CA ALA A 111 3.46 -2.26 5.00
C ALA A 111 3.46 -1.17 3.92
N ILE A 112 4.65 -0.72 3.53
CA ILE A 112 4.84 0.27 2.47
C ILE A 112 5.62 -0.40 1.36
N ALA A 113 4.99 -0.58 0.19
CA ALA A 113 5.63 -1.15 -0.98
C ALA A 113 6.01 -0.05 -1.97
N ILE A 114 7.24 -0.13 -2.51
CA ILE A 114 7.83 0.84 -3.45
C ILE A 114 8.38 0.07 -4.65
N GLY A 115 8.14 0.56 -5.87
CA GLY A 115 8.62 -0.07 -7.09
C GLY A 115 7.80 -1.30 -7.51
N MET A 116 6.48 -1.15 -7.56
CA MET A 116 5.54 -2.20 -7.93
C MET A 116 5.13 -2.12 -9.41
N ASP A 117 4.49 -3.19 -9.88
CA ASP A 117 3.81 -3.23 -11.17
C ASP A 117 2.80 -2.06 -11.30
N PRO A 118 2.78 -1.32 -12.43
CA PRO A 118 1.84 -0.22 -12.65
C PRO A 118 0.37 -0.56 -12.47
N ALA A 119 -0.05 -1.81 -12.70
CA ALA A 119 -1.42 -2.26 -12.46
C ALA A 119 -1.81 -2.15 -10.98
N ILE A 120 -0.86 -2.37 -10.07
CA ILE A 120 -1.07 -2.25 -8.63
C ILE A 120 -1.19 -0.78 -8.22
N LEU A 121 -0.32 0.09 -8.75
CA LEU A 121 -0.43 1.53 -8.53
C LEU A 121 -1.78 2.07 -9.00
N LEU A 122 -2.26 1.61 -10.15
CA LEU A 122 -3.54 2.01 -10.70
C LEU A 122 -4.70 1.53 -9.82
N ALA A 123 -4.70 0.27 -9.39
CA ALA A 123 -5.70 -0.27 -8.47
C ALA A 123 -5.72 0.49 -7.14
N SER A 124 -4.55 0.81 -6.56
CA SER A 124 -4.42 1.54 -5.30
C SER A 124 -4.91 3.00 -5.36
N THR A 125 -5.17 3.54 -6.56
CA THR A 125 -5.75 4.87 -6.77
C THR A 125 -7.21 4.83 -7.19
N THR A 126 -7.73 3.64 -7.49
CA THR A 126 -9.11 3.45 -7.90
C THR A 126 -10.04 3.54 -6.68
N SER A 127 -11.13 4.32 -6.82
CA SER A 127 -12.14 4.42 -5.75
C SER A 127 -13.05 3.21 -5.79
N ILE A 128 -12.92 2.35 -4.79
CA ILE A 128 -13.76 1.17 -4.57
C ILE A 128 -14.46 1.26 -3.21
N PRO A 129 -15.57 0.53 -2.99
CA PRO A 129 -16.21 0.46 -1.68
C PRO A 129 -15.24 -0.04 -0.59
N ILE A 130 -15.49 0.39 0.66
CA ILE A 130 -14.60 0.11 1.81
C ILE A 130 -14.49 -1.38 2.15
N ASP A 131 -15.44 -2.19 1.73
CA ASP A 131 -15.52 -3.64 1.91
C ASP A 131 -14.84 -4.44 0.78
N TYR A 132 -14.16 -3.75 -0.14
CA TYR A 132 -13.38 -4.37 -1.21
C TYR A 132 -11.88 -4.19 -0.99
N ASN A 133 -11.10 -5.12 -1.55
CA ASN A 133 -9.63 -5.06 -1.53
C ASN A 133 -9.11 -4.59 -2.90
N GLU A 134 -8.33 -3.53 -2.92
CA GLU A 134 -7.72 -3.00 -4.15
C GLU A 134 -6.87 -4.05 -4.89
N MET A 135 -6.33 -5.04 -4.17
CA MET A 135 -5.55 -6.11 -4.80
C MET A 135 -6.40 -7.07 -5.63
N ASP A 136 -7.69 -7.20 -5.33
CA ASP A 136 -8.61 -7.99 -6.17
C ASP A 136 -8.89 -7.27 -7.51
N VAL A 137 -8.92 -5.94 -7.51
CA VAL A 137 -8.98 -5.13 -8.74
C VAL A 137 -7.65 -5.24 -9.53
N ALA A 138 -6.51 -5.16 -8.84
CA ALA A 138 -5.20 -5.36 -9.46
C ALA A 138 -5.09 -6.76 -10.08
N ASN A 139 -5.64 -7.78 -9.43
CA ASN A 139 -5.67 -9.16 -9.94
C ASN A 139 -6.55 -9.28 -11.19
N ALA A 140 -7.66 -8.55 -11.27
CA ALA A 140 -8.47 -8.48 -12.48
C ALA A 140 -7.70 -7.83 -13.66
N PHE A 141 -6.91 -6.77 -13.41
CA PHE A 141 -6.00 -6.22 -14.44
C PHE A 141 -4.96 -7.22 -14.92
N LYS A 142 -4.56 -8.16 -14.07
CA LYS A 142 -3.58 -9.21 -14.37
C LYS A 142 -4.22 -10.54 -14.77
N ASN A 143 -5.51 -10.55 -15.09
CA ASN A 143 -6.26 -11.74 -15.50
C ASN A 143 -6.18 -12.93 -14.51
N GLY A 144 -6.13 -12.63 -13.21
CA GLY A 144 -6.03 -13.65 -12.14
C GLY A 144 -4.60 -14.16 -11.87
N GLU A 145 -3.57 -13.49 -12.39
CA GLU A 145 -2.17 -13.93 -12.25
C GLU A 145 -1.39 -13.16 -11.17
N LEU A 146 -2.06 -12.32 -10.36
CA LEU A 146 -1.40 -11.61 -9.27
C LEU A 146 -1.04 -12.58 -8.14
N THR A 147 0.23 -12.54 -7.71
CA THR A 147 0.71 -13.22 -6.53
C THR A 147 1.05 -12.20 -5.45
N LEU A 148 0.63 -12.42 -4.23
CA LEU A 148 0.96 -11.60 -3.07
C LEU A 148 1.95 -12.31 -2.15
N ILE A 149 2.70 -11.52 -1.40
CA ILE A 149 3.68 -11.96 -0.41
C ILE A 149 3.06 -11.74 0.98
N LYS A 150 3.15 -12.71 1.86
CA LYS A 150 2.74 -12.55 3.25
C LYS A 150 3.77 -11.74 4.02
N CYS A 151 3.35 -10.60 4.57
CA CYS A 151 4.13 -9.65 5.34
C CYS A 151 3.47 -9.46 6.71
N GLY A 152 3.84 -10.28 7.70
CA GLY A 152 3.08 -10.40 8.94
C GLY A 152 1.62 -10.80 8.67
N ASP A 153 0.68 -9.99 9.15
CA ASP A 153 -0.76 -10.17 8.89
C ASP A 153 -1.24 -9.51 7.58
N LEU A 154 -0.33 -8.87 6.83
CA LEU A 154 -0.62 -8.19 5.58
C LEU A 154 -0.23 -9.05 4.36
N GLU A 155 -0.87 -8.78 3.24
CA GLU A 155 -0.62 -9.40 1.96
C GLU A 155 -0.23 -8.30 0.97
N VAL A 156 1.02 -8.28 0.55
CA VAL A 156 1.61 -7.21 -0.28
C VAL A 156 2.06 -7.76 -1.62
N PRO A 157 1.98 -6.97 -2.70
CA PRO A 157 2.50 -7.39 -3.99
C PRO A 157 4.04 -7.39 -3.98
N GLN A 158 4.62 -8.08 -4.95
CA GLN A 158 6.05 -7.97 -5.21
C GLN A 158 6.42 -6.51 -5.51
N ALA A 159 7.48 -6.02 -4.87
CA ALA A 159 8.00 -4.66 -4.99
C ALA A 159 9.53 -4.66 -4.87
N ASP A 160 10.18 -3.58 -5.31
CA ASP A 160 11.63 -3.44 -5.15
C ASP A 160 12.02 -3.27 -3.67
N ILE A 161 11.18 -2.56 -2.90
CA ILE A 161 11.38 -2.34 -1.46
C ILE A 161 10.04 -2.51 -0.75
N ILE A 162 10.03 -3.27 0.34
CA ILE A 162 8.91 -3.39 1.26
C ILE A 162 9.39 -2.97 2.65
N LEU A 163 8.74 -1.97 3.24
CA LEU A 163 8.99 -1.50 4.60
C LEU A 163 7.84 -1.96 5.49
N GLU A 164 8.15 -2.76 6.50
CA GLU A 164 7.21 -3.11 7.56
C GLU A 164 7.27 -2.07 8.67
N GLY A 165 6.12 -1.69 9.20
CA GLY A 165 6.04 -0.71 10.25
C GLY A 165 4.64 -0.60 10.85
N LYS A 166 4.43 0.45 11.62
CA LYS A 166 3.14 0.71 12.26
C LYS A 166 2.86 2.20 12.34
N ILE A 167 1.58 2.56 12.33
CA ILE A 167 1.14 3.91 12.67
C ILE A 167 0.86 3.92 14.17
N SER A 168 1.66 4.69 14.90
CA SER A 168 1.51 4.82 16.35
C SER A 168 0.24 5.60 16.70
N VAL A 169 -0.53 5.11 17.67
CA VAL A 169 -1.69 5.83 18.21
C VAL A 169 -1.33 6.80 19.33
N SER A 170 -0.11 6.72 19.84
CA SER A 170 0.41 7.58 20.92
C SER A 170 1.23 8.77 20.42
N GLU A 171 1.68 8.75 19.16
CA GLU A 171 2.57 9.77 18.56
C GLU A 171 1.86 10.54 17.44
N THR A 172 0.68 11.09 17.69
CA THR A 172 -0.13 11.85 16.72
C THR A 172 -0.09 13.36 16.95
#